data_db3bfd56cf51b91fb7063c762da43da4
#
_entry.id   db3bfd56cf51b91fb7063c762da43da4
#
_cell.length_a   1.000
_cell.length_b   1.000
_cell.length_c   1.000
_cell.angle_alpha   90.00
_cell.angle_beta   90.00
_cell.angle_gamma   90.00
#
_symmetry.space_group_name_H-M   'P 1'
#
loop_
_entity.id
_entity.type
_entity.pdbx_description
1 polymer ?
#
loop_
_entity_poly.entity_id
_entity_poly.type
_entity_poly.pdbx_seq_one_letter_code
_entity_poly.pdbx_strand_id
1 'polypeptide(L)'
;MTVQNLAAQSPFITKDGSTIRSILDRTNAPVQKQSLAEARVPAGGRTERHYHKVLEEFYFILEGAGEIELDGERRMVGPGDAILIPSGTWHTIKATEPLRFLCCCAPPYSHEDTYLE
;
A
#
# COMPACT_ATOMS: atom_id res chain seq x y z
N MET A 1 1.64 -2.83 26.32
CA MET A 1 1.92 -1.83 25.29
C MET A 1 2.47 -2.53 24.06
N THR A 2 1.94 -2.23 22.87
CA THR A 2 2.42 -2.81 21.62
C THR A 2 3.18 -1.75 20.83
N VAL A 3 4.46 -1.98 20.59
CA VAL A 3 5.34 -1.10 19.81
C VAL A 3 6.09 -1.98 18.82
N GLN A 4 5.99 -1.66 17.53
CA GLN A 4 6.74 -2.34 16.48
C GLN A 4 7.63 -1.33 15.77
N ASN A 5 8.76 -1.80 15.27
CA ASN A 5 9.70 -0.96 14.54
C ASN A 5 9.83 -1.47 13.11
N LEU A 6 9.78 -0.57 12.14
CA LEU A 6 9.89 -0.90 10.73
C LEU A 6 11.15 -1.72 10.41
N ALA A 7 12.29 -1.34 11.00
CA ALA A 7 13.57 -2.00 10.73
C ALA A 7 13.61 -3.46 11.21
N ALA A 8 12.74 -3.83 12.14
CA ALA A 8 12.66 -5.19 12.67
C ALA A 8 11.75 -6.10 11.84
N GLN A 9 11.03 -5.56 10.86
CA GLN A 9 10.06 -6.31 10.07
C GLN A 9 10.72 -6.92 8.83
N SER A 10 10.45 -8.20 8.58
CA SER A 10 10.95 -8.88 7.39
C SER A 10 10.09 -8.51 6.18
N PRO A 11 10.71 -8.15 5.04
CA PRO A 11 9.95 -7.85 3.83
C PRO A 11 9.34 -9.10 3.22
N PHE A 12 8.20 -8.94 2.57
CA PHE A 12 7.55 -9.99 1.77
C PHE A 12 6.89 -9.36 0.55
N ILE A 13 6.60 -10.20 -0.44
CA ILE A 13 5.94 -9.74 -1.67
C ILE A 13 4.45 -10.04 -1.55
N THR A 14 3.62 -9.00 -1.72
CA THR A 14 2.17 -9.15 -1.65
C THR A 14 1.58 -9.60 -2.98
N LYS A 15 0.28 -9.83 -2.98
CA LYS A 15 -0.49 -10.26 -4.14
C LYS A 15 -0.35 -9.29 -5.31
N ASP A 16 -0.21 -7.99 -5.06
CA ASP A 16 -0.04 -6.96 -6.10
C ASP A 16 1.39 -6.81 -6.61
N GLY A 17 2.34 -7.59 -6.08
CA GLY A 17 3.74 -7.59 -6.50
C GLY A 17 4.64 -6.60 -5.78
N SER A 18 4.11 -5.74 -4.92
CA SER A 18 4.94 -4.81 -4.15
C SER A 18 5.66 -5.53 -3.01
N THR A 19 6.80 -4.96 -2.60
CA THR A 19 7.55 -5.44 -1.44
C THR A 19 7.06 -4.69 -0.21
N ILE A 20 6.54 -5.44 0.77
CA ILE A 20 5.89 -4.88 1.96
C ILE A 20 6.65 -5.26 3.22
N ARG A 21 6.74 -4.30 4.14
CA ARG A 21 7.03 -4.55 5.55
C ARG A 21 5.83 -4.15 6.36
N SER A 22 5.22 -5.10 7.09
CA SER A 22 4.14 -4.81 8.01
C SER A 22 4.68 -4.06 9.22
N ILE A 23 4.13 -2.90 9.53
CA ILE A 23 4.52 -2.15 10.72
C ILE A 23 3.61 -2.52 11.89
N LEU A 24 2.30 -2.35 11.69
CA LEU A 24 1.27 -2.80 12.65
C LEU A 24 0.12 -3.40 11.85
N ASP A 25 -0.07 -4.71 11.93
CA ASP A 25 -1.20 -5.39 11.29
C ASP A 25 -1.60 -6.61 12.12
N ARG A 26 -2.53 -7.41 11.60
CA ARG A 26 -3.05 -8.59 12.31
C ARG A 26 -1.99 -9.67 12.55
N THR A 27 -0.87 -9.65 11.85
CA THR A 27 0.18 -10.66 11.99
C THR A 27 1.13 -10.36 13.15
N ASN A 28 1.24 -9.11 13.58
CA ASN A 28 2.23 -8.70 14.59
C ASN A 28 1.67 -7.85 15.73
N ALA A 29 0.36 -7.59 15.76
CA ALA A 29 -0.25 -6.76 16.79
C ALA A 29 -1.75 -7.05 16.88
N PRO A 30 -2.39 -6.78 18.05
CA PRO A 30 -3.83 -6.99 18.22
C PRO A 30 -4.64 -5.81 17.65
N VAL A 31 -4.41 -5.48 16.39
CA VAL A 31 -5.13 -4.38 15.73
C VAL A 31 -6.58 -4.76 15.48
N GLN A 32 -7.48 -3.79 15.60
CA GLN A 32 -8.93 -4.00 15.44
C GLN A 32 -9.47 -3.26 14.21
N LYS A 33 -9.03 -2.02 13.97
CA LYS A 33 -9.70 -1.13 13.01
C LYS A 33 -8.83 -0.67 11.85
N GLN A 34 -7.51 -0.82 11.95
CA GLN A 34 -6.59 -0.31 10.93
C GLN A 34 -5.27 -1.06 10.95
N SER A 35 -4.53 -0.93 9.87
CA SER A 35 -3.17 -1.44 9.76
C SER A 35 -2.26 -0.42 9.08
N LEU A 36 -0.97 -0.55 9.31
CA LEU A 36 0.07 0.31 8.74
C LEU A 36 1.19 -0.56 8.21
N ALA A 37 1.60 -0.29 6.96
CA ALA A 37 2.70 -0.99 6.32
C ALA A 37 3.54 -0.02 5.49
N GLU A 38 4.77 -0.42 5.18
CA GLU A 38 5.62 0.27 4.22
C GLU A 38 5.65 -0.57 2.93
N ALA A 39 5.46 0.09 1.79
CA ALA A 39 5.56 -0.52 0.47
C ALA A 39 6.73 0.06 -0.31
N ARG A 40 7.38 -0.79 -1.11
CA ARG A 40 8.42 -0.38 -2.04
C ARG A 40 8.14 -0.96 -3.42
N VAL A 41 8.37 -0.12 -4.45
CA VAL A 41 8.26 -0.51 -5.85
C VAL A 41 9.51 0.02 -6.56
N PRO A 42 10.29 -0.84 -7.24
CA PRO A 42 11.50 -0.38 -7.93
C PRO A 42 11.15 0.49 -9.14
N ALA A 43 12.10 1.32 -9.57
CA ALA A 43 11.95 2.14 -10.76
C ALA A 43 11.57 1.27 -11.96
N GLY A 44 10.55 1.69 -12.72
CA GLY A 44 10.01 0.94 -13.84
C GLY A 44 9.04 -0.18 -13.45
N GLY A 45 8.96 -0.50 -12.15
CA GLY A 45 8.00 -1.48 -11.64
C GLY A 45 6.63 -0.87 -11.41
N ARG A 46 5.67 -1.75 -11.15
CA ARG A 46 4.29 -1.33 -10.86
C ARG A 46 3.62 -2.38 -9.99
N THR A 47 2.61 -1.97 -9.23
CA THR A 47 1.71 -2.93 -8.59
C THR A 47 0.74 -3.47 -9.63
N GLU A 48 0.31 -4.73 -9.48
CA GLU A 48 -0.76 -5.26 -10.29
C GLU A 48 -2.04 -4.49 -10.01
N ARG A 49 -2.83 -4.24 -11.05
CA ARG A 49 -4.10 -3.53 -10.91
C ARG A 49 -5.07 -4.39 -10.10
N HIS A 50 -5.58 -3.82 -9.00
CA HIS A 50 -6.41 -4.56 -8.05
C HIS A 50 -7.38 -3.61 -7.33
N TYR A 51 -8.30 -4.21 -6.56
CA TYR A 51 -9.17 -3.46 -5.68
C TYR A 51 -9.35 -4.20 -4.36
N HIS A 52 -9.80 -3.47 -3.35
CA HIS A 52 -10.23 -4.02 -2.07
C HIS A 52 -11.73 -3.77 -1.93
N LYS A 53 -12.49 -4.82 -1.65
CA LYS A 53 -13.95 -4.71 -1.58
C LYS A 53 -14.42 -4.00 -0.33
N VAL A 54 -13.75 -4.25 0.80
CA VAL A 54 -14.19 -3.80 2.12
C VAL A 54 -13.30 -2.67 2.64
N LEU A 55 -11.99 -2.81 2.63
CA LEU A 55 -11.10 -1.84 3.23
C LEU A 55 -10.97 -0.56 2.38
N GLU A 56 -10.81 0.54 3.09
CA GLU A 56 -10.39 1.83 2.54
C GLU A 56 -8.89 1.96 2.78
N GLU A 57 -8.16 2.54 1.84
CA GLU A 57 -6.71 2.63 1.93
C GLU A 57 -6.20 4.04 1.68
N PHE A 58 -5.15 4.43 2.43
CA PHE A 58 -4.35 5.61 2.13
C PHE A 58 -2.95 5.17 1.72
N TYR A 59 -2.41 5.82 0.67
CA TYR A 59 -0.98 5.82 0.43
C TYR A 59 -0.41 7.17 0.85
N PHE A 60 0.75 7.17 1.48
CA PHE A 60 1.50 8.39 1.76
C PHE A 60 2.91 8.22 1.22
N ILE A 61 3.27 9.01 0.20
CA ILE A 61 4.54 8.87 -0.49
C ILE A 61 5.66 9.47 0.35
N LEU A 62 6.68 8.67 0.64
CA LEU A 62 7.86 9.08 1.40
C LEU A 62 9.04 9.42 0.50
N GLU A 63 9.27 8.62 -0.55
CA GLU A 63 10.40 8.76 -1.46
C GLU A 63 10.00 8.35 -2.87
N GLY A 64 10.64 8.97 -3.86
CA GLY A 64 10.46 8.62 -5.26
C GLY A 64 9.31 9.32 -5.93
N ALA A 65 8.95 8.84 -7.11
CA ALA A 65 7.86 9.41 -7.91
C ALA A 65 7.20 8.30 -8.73
N GLY A 66 5.94 8.50 -9.06
CA GLY A 66 5.21 7.54 -9.87
C GLY A 66 3.89 8.08 -10.36
N GLU A 67 3.21 7.26 -11.16
CA GLU A 67 1.86 7.55 -11.63
C GLU A 67 0.88 6.63 -10.93
N ILE A 68 -0.08 7.21 -10.22
CA ILE A 68 -1.21 6.48 -9.62
C ILE A 68 -2.38 6.47 -10.60
N GLU A 69 -3.07 5.33 -10.73
CA GLU A 69 -4.32 5.22 -11.48
C GLU A 69 -5.41 4.70 -10.53
N LEU A 70 -6.52 5.43 -10.47
CA LEU A 70 -7.73 5.04 -9.73
C LEU A 70 -8.90 5.04 -10.71
N ASP A 71 -9.45 3.85 -11.00
CA ASP A 71 -10.60 3.68 -11.92
C ASP A 71 -10.43 4.45 -13.25
N GLY A 72 -9.20 4.44 -13.79
CA GLY A 72 -8.88 5.12 -15.06
C GLY A 72 -8.40 6.56 -14.93
N GLU A 73 -8.59 7.21 -13.80
CA GLU A 73 -8.01 8.54 -13.55
C GLU A 73 -6.53 8.39 -13.18
N ARG A 74 -5.66 9.16 -13.82
CA ARG A 74 -4.22 9.07 -13.64
C ARG A 74 -3.63 10.38 -13.16
N ARG A 75 -2.65 10.29 -12.27
CA ARG A 75 -1.94 11.45 -11.75
C ARG A 75 -0.53 11.09 -11.32
N MET A 76 0.41 11.99 -11.58
CA MET A 76 1.76 11.89 -11.03
C MET A 76 1.74 12.26 -9.55
N VAL A 77 2.46 11.49 -8.75
CA VAL A 77 2.59 11.71 -7.30
C VAL A 77 4.05 11.64 -6.87
N GLY A 78 4.37 12.31 -5.78
CA GLY A 78 5.70 12.35 -5.22
C GLY A 78 5.67 12.54 -3.71
N PRO A 79 6.86 12.75 -3.06
CA PRO A 79 6.97 12.82 -1.61
C PRO A 79 6.01 13.85 -0.98
N GLY A 80 5.32 13.41 0.08
CA GLY A 80 4.35 14.24 0.78
C GLY A 80 2.92 14.13 0.25
N ASP A 81 2.70 13.50 -0.90
CA ASP A 81 1.35 13.28 -1.42
C ASP A 81 0.67 12.15 -0.66
N ALA A 82 -0.57 12.38 -0.27
CA ALA A 82 -1.44 11.37 0.31
C ALA A 82 -2.56 11.04 -0.68
N ILE A 83 -2.81 9.76 -0.89
CA ILE A 83 -3.78 9.27 -1.87
C ILE A 83 -4.86 8.51 -1.12
N LEU A 84 -6.12 8.91 -1.30
CA LEU A 84 -7.27 8.14 -0.81
C LEU A 84 -7.69 7.14 -1.87
N ILE A 85 -7.73 5.88 -1.48
CA ILE A 85 -8.22 4.78 -2.33
C ILE A 85 -9.49 4.24 -1.68
N PRO A 86 -10.67 4.64 -2.18
CA PRO A 86 -11.94 4.14 -1.62
C PRO A 86 -12.12 2.65 -1.85
N SER A 87 -12.93 2.03 -1.00
CA SER A 87 -13.33 0.63 -1.18
C SER A 87 -13.90 0.41 -2.59
N GLY A 88 -13.56 -0.70 -3.22
CA GLY A 88 -14.06 -1.05 -4.55
C GLY A 88 -13.38 -0.35 -5.71
N THR A 89 -12.39 0.49 -5.47
CA THR A 89 -11.71 1.26 -6.52
C THR A 89 -10.53 0.47 -7.08
N TRP A 90 -10.57 0.18 -8.38
CA TRP A 90 -9.44 -0.39 -9.09
C TRP A 90 -8.27 0.57 -9.08
N HIS A 91 -7.08 0.09 -8.72
CA HIS A 91 -5.92 0.96 -8.63
C HIS A 91 -4.61 0.22 -8.94
N THR A 92 -3.64 0.98 -9.41
CA THR A 92 -2.25 0.57 -9.62
C THR A 92 -1.36 1.80 -9.51
N ILE A 93 -0.13 1.61 -9.06
CA ILE A 93 0.88 2.66 -9.08
C ILE A 93 2.10 2.16 -9.85
N LYS A 94 2.60 3.00 -10.76
CA LYS A 94 3.79 2.73 -11.56
C LYS A 94 4.90 3.65 -11.11
N ALA A 95 6.03 3.09 -10.70
CA ALA A 95 7.19 3.85 -10.25
C ALA A 95 7.97 4.38 -11.45
N THR A 96 8.17 5.69 -11.52
CA THR A 96 9.12 6.33 -12.44
C THR A 96 10.50 6.47 -11.80
N GLU A 97 10.53 6.61 -10.48
CA GLU A 97 11.72 6.51 -9.63
C GLU A 97 11.41 5.50 -8.53
N PRO A 98 12.43 4.93 -7.84
CA PRO A 98 12.14 3.98 -6.77
C PRO A 98 11.18 4.57 -5.75
N LEU A 99 10.01 3.95 -5.60
CA LEU A 99 8.96 4.40 -4.70
C LEU A 99 9.08 3.74 -3.33
N ARG A 100 8.84 4.54 -2.31
CA ARG A 100 8.64 4.09 -0.94
C ARG A 100 7.46 4.85 -0.36
N PHE A 101 6.46 4.14 0.13
CA PHE A 101 5.25 4.78 0.66
C PHE A 101 4.64 3.98 1.79
N LEU A 102 3.87 4.65 2.62
CA LEU A 102 3.09 4.02 3.68
C LEU A 102 1.71 3.65 3.15
N CYS A 103 1.21 2.50 3.60
CA CYS A 103 -0.15 2.02 3.34
C CYS A 103 -0.89 1.96 4.66
N CYS A 104 -1.99 2.70 4.77
CA CYS A 104 -2.89 2.65 5.92
C CYS A 104 -4.21 2.04 5.44
N CYS A 105 -4.63 0.94 6.04
CA CYS A 105 -5.86 0.23 5.67
C CYS A 105 -6.83 0.19 6.85
N ALA A 106 -8.10 0.43 6.59
CA ALA A 106 -9.18 0.34 7.56
C ALA A 106 -10.42 -0.28 6.91
N PRO A 107 -10.87 -1.46 7.38
CA PRO A 107 -10.27 -2.33 8.39
C PRO A 107 -8.85 -2.77 8.03
N PRO A 108 -8.15 -3.47 8.93
CA PRO A 108 -6.77 -3.89 8.69
C PRO A 108 -6.63 -4.68 7.38
N TYR A 109 -5.48 -4.50 6.73
CA TYR A 109 -5.17 -5.22 5.49
C TYR A 109 -5.49 -6.71 5.61
N SER A 110 -6.11 -7.24 4.55
CA SER A 110 -6.43 -8.65 4.39
C SER A 110 -6.09 -9.10 2.99
N HIS A 111 -5.31 -10.17 2.90
CA HIS A 111 -4.97 -10.79 1.62
C HIS A 111 -6.24 -11.26 0.89
N GLU A 112 -7.23 -11.76 1.64
CA GLU A 112 -8.50 -12.24 1.10
C GLU A 112 -9.37 -11.11 0.53
N ASP A 113 -9.15 -9.86 0.97
CA ASP A 113 -9.87 -8.68 0.47
C ASP A 113 -9.09 -7.99 -0.67
N THR A 114 -8.16 -8.67 -1.31
CA THR A 114 -7.40 -8.17 -2.44
C THR A 114 -7.76 -8.95 -3.70
N TYR A 115 -8.34 -8.27 -4.68
CA TYR A 115 -8.83 -8.87 -5.91
C TYR A 115 -8.05 -8.33 -7.10
N LEU A 116 -7.39 -9.23 -7.83
CA LEU A 116 -6.63 -8.86 -9.03
C LEU A 116 -7.53 -8.80 -10.26
N GLU A 117 -7.09 -7.99 -11.23
CA GLU A 117 -7.75 -7.90 -12.53
C GLU A 117 -7.62 -9.20 -13.33
#